data_42fd8d92bfccb83ae7118bae12023eb1
#
_entry.id   42fd8d92bfccb83ae7118bae12023eb1
#
_cell.length_a   1.000
_cell.length_b   1.000
_cell.length_c   1.000
_cell.angle_alpha   90.00
_cell.angle_beta   90.00
_cell.angle_gamma   90.00
#
_symmetry.space_group_name_H-M   'P 1'
#
loop_
_entity.id
_entity.type
_entity.pdbx_description
1 polymer ?
#
loop_
_entity_poly.entity_id
_entity_poly.type
_entity_poly.pdbx_seq_one_letter_code
_entity_poly.pdbx_strand_id
1 'polypeptide(L)'
;MTFQPGGRRSILQRRSSTSNTIQAALDGVAVLGVSWWLIDYHIGVLTSAYVIMLLLLVGSLAVVYDHYAIYRSNASLTLKAFRLFKAWTATFAFLVAMAFLTKQSEQYSRLLVAQIYVLGFFAQLILHVVMREVQKKLSAQVTQSENALIIG
;
A
#
# COMPACT_ATOMS: atom_id res chain seq x y z
N MET A 1 -34.44 -21.70 -24.57
CA MET A 1 -33.05 -22.03 -24.23
C MET A 1 -32.30 -20.72 -24.11
N THR A 2 -32.11 -20.23 -22.91
CA THR A 2 -31.35 -19.01 -22.63
C THR A 2 -29.93 -19.38 -22.32
N PHE A 3 -29.02 -19.04 -23.20
CA PHE A 3 -27.57 -19.21 -23.04
C PHE A 3 -27.07 -18.17 -22.03
N GLN A 4 -26.68 -18.58 -20.83
CA GLN A 4 -26.03 -17.71 -19.85
C GLN A 4 -24.51 -17.74 -20.07
N PRO A 5 -23.87 -16.64 -20.46
CA PRO A 5 -22.39 -16.54 -20.51
C PRO A 5 -21.87 -16.11 -19.11
N GLY A 6 -21.99 -16.99 -18.11
CA GLY A 6 -21.63 -16.67 -16.73
C GLY A 6 -20.19 -16.96 -16.32
N GLY A 7 -19.39 -17.64 -17.16
CA GLY A 7 -18.10 -18.19 -16.74
C GLY A 7 -16.87 -17.26 -16.85
N ARG A 8 -16.88 -16.29 -17.76
CA ARG A 8 -15.67 -15.47 -18.02
C ARG A 8 -15.46 -14.30 -17.06
N ARG A 9 -16.52 -13.76 -16.46
CA ARG A 9 -16.43 -12.62 -15.54
C ARG A 9 -15.81 -12.99 -14.17
N SER A 10 -15.99 -14.21 -13.69
CA SER A 10 -15.51 -14.64 -12.38
C SER A 10 -13.99 -14.82 -12.33
N ILE A 11 -13.35 -15.24 -13.42
CA ILE A 11 -11.90 -15.49 -13.48
C ILE A 11 -11.13 -14.17 -13.52
N LEU A 12 -11.60 -13.18 -14.27
CA LEU A 12 -10.99 -11.86 -14.36
C LEU A 12 -11.12 -11.09 -13.04
N GLN A 13 -12.25 -11.24 -12.35
CA GLN A 13 -12.50 -10.61 -11.06
C GLN A 13 -11.63 -11.21 -9.95
N ARG A 14 -11.34 -12.50 -10.00
CA ARG A 14 -10.46 -13.19 -9.05
C ARG A 14 -8.99 -12.76 -9.20
N ARG A 15 -8.53 -12.56 -10.44
CA ARG A 15 -7.15 -12.15 -10.74
C ARG A 15 -6.85 -10.71 -10.30
N SER A 16 -7.81 -9.79 -10.45
CA SER A 16 -7.68 -8.41 -9.97
C SER A 16 -7.66 -8.31 -8.45
N SER A 17 -8.44 -9.14 -7.76
CA SER A 17 -8.47 -9.20 -6.29
C SER A 17 -7.13 -9.66 -5.72
N THR A 18 -6.51 -10.70 -6.28
CA THR A 18 -5.21 -11.22 -5.82
C THR A 18 -4.09 -10.20 -6.01
N SER A 19 -4.05 -9.51 -7.16
CA SER A 19 -3.06 -8.45 -7.42
C SER A 19 -3.17 -7.30 -6.42
N ASN A 20 -4.38 -6.89 -6.08
CA ASN A 20 -4.62 -5.82 -5.10
C ASN A 20 -4.17 -6.21 -3.69
N THR A 21 -4.42 -7.46 -3.29
CA THR A 21 -3.99 -7.98 -1.99
C THR A 21 -2.46 -8.05 -1.89
N ILE A 22 -1.79 -8.47 -2.95
CA ILE A 22 -0.30 -8.51 -3.01
C ILE A 22 0.26 -7.09 -2.90
N GLN A 23 -0.30 -6.11 -3.61
CA GLN A 23 0.12 -4.71 -3.49
C GLN A 23 -0.07 -4.18 -2.07
N ALA A 24 -1.21 -4.44 -1.45
CA ALA A 24 -1.46 -4.03 -0.08
C ALA A 24 -0.48 -4.64 0.92
N ALA A 25 -0.14 -5.92 0.74
CA ALA A 25 0.87 -6.60 1.56
C ALA A 25 2.26 -5.99 1.37
N LEU A 26 2.66 -5.69 0.13
CA LEU A 26 3.94 -5.06 -0.17
C LEU A 26 4.04 -3.64 0.40
N ASP A 27 2.98 -2.85 0.32
CA ASP A 27 2.92 -1.52 0.95
C ASP A 27 3.07 -1.62 2.47
N GLY A 28 2.37 -2.56 3.09
CA GLY A 28 2.49 -2.81 4.53
C GLY A 28 3.91 -3.20 4.94
N VAL A 29 4.54 -4.11 4.20
CA VAL A 29 5.93 -4.54 4.43
C VAL A 29 6.92 -3.39 4.23
N ALA A 30 6.76 -2.58 3.19
CA ALA A 30 7.62 -1.43 2.93
C ALA A 30 7.54 -0.39 4.06
N VAL A 31 6.33 -0.08 4.51
CA VAL A 31 6.11 0.86 5.63
C VAL A 31 6.67 0.32 6.93
N LEU A 32 6.44 -0.96 7.23
CA LEU A 32 7.00 -1.61 8.43
C LEU A 32 8.54 -1.62 8.39
N GLY A 33 9.12 -1.94 7.24
CA GLY A 33 10.58 -1.99 7.06
C GLY A 33 11.23 -0.63 7.29
N VAL A 34 10.69 0.43 6.67
CA VAL A 34 11.17 1.80 6.86
C VAL A 34 10.98 2.27 8.30
N SER A 35 9.82 2.01 8.88
CA SER A 35 9.53 2.40 10.25
C SER A 35 10.42 1.68 11.26
N TRP A 36 10.60 0.38 11.10
CA TRP A 36 11.50 -0.39 11.95
C TRP A 36 12.94 0.08 11.84
N TRP A 37 13.43 0.29 10.62
CA TRP A 37 14.78 0.80 10.40
C TRP A 37 15.00 2.17 11.07
N LEU A 38 14.04 3.07 10.99
CA LEU A 38 14.11 4.38 11.65
C LEU A 38 14.08 4.26 13.18
N ILE A 39 13.24 3.39 13.73
CA ILE A 39 13.16 3.15 15.17
C ILE A 39 14.48 2.57 15.69
N ASP A 40 15.01 1.56 14.99
CA ASP A 40 16.28 0.94 15.35
C ASP A 40 17.44 1.95 15.30
N TYR A 41 17.49 2.77 14.26
CA TYR A 41 18.52 3.80 14.09
C TYR A 41 18.49 4.90 15.18
N HIS A 42 17.28 5.34 15.60
CA HIS A 42 17.15 6.46 16.54
C HIS A 42 17.08 6.03 18.02
N ILE A 43 16.54 4.87 18.29
CA ILE A 43 16.23 4.41 19.65
C ILE A 43 17.03 3.16 19.99
N GLY A 44 17.39 2.33 19.02
CA GLY A 44 18.14 1.08 19.20
C GLY A 44 17.34 -0.07 19.78
N VAL A 45 16.13 0.18 20.29
CA VAL A 45 15.26 -0.84 20.89
C VAL A 45 13.81 -0.62 20.49
N LEU A 46 13.14 -1.67 20.07
CA LEU A 46 11.71 -1.64 19.75
C LEU A 46 10.90 -1.74 21.06
N THR A 47 10.42 -0.62 21.55
CA THR A 47 9.56 -0.60 22.75
C THR A 47 8.14 -1.03 22.43
N SER A 48 7.38 -1.50 23.45
CA SER A 48 5.99 -1.91 23.28
C SER A 48 5.09 -0.80 22.70
N ALA A 49 5.35 0.46 23.02
CA ALA A 49 4.64 1.61 22.45
C ALA A 49 4.81 1.69 20.93
N TYR A 50 6.02 1.54 20.40
CA TYR A 50 6.27 1.53 18.97
C TYR A 50 5.71 0.30 18.27
N VAL A 51 5.70 -0.86 18.92
CA VAL A 51 5.02 -2.07 18.37
C VAL A 51 3.53 -1.81 18.20
N ILE A 52 2.88 -1.25 19.20
CA ILE A 52 1.45 -0.90 19.12
C ILE A 52 1.21 0.13 18.02
N MET A 53 2.06 1.16 17.91
CA MET A 53 1.98 2.16 16.85
C MET A 53 2.09 1.52 15.46
N LEU A 54 3.03 0.60 15.26
CA LEU A 54 3.21 -0.09 13.97
C LEU A 54 2.02 -0.98 13.62
N LEU A 55 1.46 -1.70 14.60
CA LEU A 55 0.24 -2.50 14.39
C LEU A 55 -0.96 -1.63 14.02
N LEU A 56 -1.15 -0.51 14.71
CA LEU A 56 -2.20 0.46 14.39
C LEU A 56 -1.96 1.11 13.02
N LEU A 57 -0.70 1.39 12.68
CA LEU A 57 -0.34 1.95 11.37
C LEU A 57 -0.75 0.99 10.24
N VAL A 58 -0.36 -0.27 10.31
CA VAL A 58 -0.68 -1.26 9.27
C VAL A 58 -2.18 -1.55 9.23
N GLY A 59 -2.84 -1.69 10.37
CA GLY A 59 -4.27 -1.91 10.45
C GLY A 59 -5.08 -0.75 9.86
N SER A 60 -4.71 0.48 10.20
CA SER A 60 -5.37 1.67 9.63
C SER A 60 -5.08 1.86 8.14
N LEU A 61 -3.86 1.54 7.68
CA LEU A 61 -3.53 1.52 6.25
C LEU A 61 -4.45 0.59 5.46
N ALA A 62 -4.65 -0.63 5.93
CA ALA A 62 -5.51 -1.60 5.25
C ALA A 62 -6.93 -1.07 5.08
N VAL A 63 -7.51 -0.48 6.12
CA VAL A 63 -8.87 0.07 6.11
C VAL A 63 -8.97 1.33 5.23
N VAL A 64 -8.05 2.28 5.42
CA VAL A 64 -8.08 3.56 4.71
C VAL A 64 -7.81 3.36 3.23
N TYR A 65 -6.87 2.50 2.85
CA TYR A 65 -6.52 2.26 1.45
C TYR A 65 -7.63 1.52 0.68
N ASP A 66 -8.37 0.64 1.34
CA ASP A 66 -9.56 0.03 0.75
C ASP A 66 -10.66 1.08 0.53
N HIS A 67 -10.88 1.96 1.52
CA HIS A 67 -11.86 3.04 1.41
C HIS A 67 -11.55 4.00 0.25
N TYR A 68 -10.29 4.41 0.08
CA TYR A 68 -9.86 5.28 -1.02
C TYR A 68 -9.69 4.57 -2.36
N ALA A 69 -9.96 3.27 -2.41
CA ALA A 69 -9.82 2.43 -3.61
C ALA A 69 -8.46 2.58 -4.32
N ILE A 70 -7.38 2.69 -3.53
CA ILE A 70 -6.01 2.93 -4.03
C ILE A 70 -5.59 1.85 -5.04
N TYR A 71 -5.93 0.59 -4.74
CA TYR A 71 -5.52 -0.56 -5.55
C TYR A 71 -6.45 -0.86 -6.73
N ARG A 72 -7.68 -0.32 -6.75
CA ARG A 72 -8.70 -0.60 -7.79
C ARG A 72 -8.68 0.38 -8.95
N SER A 73 -7.91 1.45 -8.85
CA SER A 73 -7.96 2.57 -9.78
C SER A 73 -6.93 2.43 -10.91
N ASN A 74 -7.39 2.45 -12.16
CA ASN A 74 -6.57 2.59 -13.36
C ASN A 74 -6.27 4.07 -13.70
N ALA A 75 -6.27 4.93 -12.71
CA ALA A 75 -6.05 6.36 -12.87
C ALA A 75 -4.60 6.69 -13.29
N SER A 76 -4.40 7.91 -13.80
CA SER A 76 -3.07 8.45 -14.09
C SER A 76 -2.18 8.42 -12.83
N LEU A 77 -0.86 8.38 -13.02
CA LEU A 77 0.11 8.37 -11.90
C LEU A 77 -0.10 9.53 -10.93
N THR A 78 -0.34 10.72 -11.46
CA THR A 78 -0.54 11.93 -10.66
C THR A 78 -1.78 11.82 -9.77
N LEU A 79 -2.89 11.35 -10.32
CA LEU A 79 -4.12 11.17 -9.55
C LEU A 79 -3.97 10.05 -8.51
N LYS A 80 -3.26 8.98 -8.85
CA LYS A 80 -2.97 7.88 -7.92
C LYS A 80 -2.07 8.34 -6.77
N ALA A 81 -1.01 9.11 -7.07
CA ALA A 81 -0.13 9.70 -6.06
C ALA A 81 -0.90 10.66 -5.13
N PHE A 82 -1.81 11.46 -5.66
CA PHE A 82 -2.63 12.37 -4.85
C PHE A 82 -3.63 11.61 -3.94
N ARG A 83 -4.24 10.54 -4.44
CA ARG A 83 -5.09 9.67 -3.61
C ARG A 83 -4.28 8.97 -2.52
N LEU A 84 -3.10 8.47 -2.87
CA LEU A 84 -2.16 7.88 -1.92
C LEU A 84 -1.77 8.87 -0.83
N PHE A 85 -1.43 10.10 -1.20
CA PHE A 85 -1.11 11.17 -0.24
C PHE A 85 -2.27 11.46 0.71
N LYS A 86 -3.48 11.58 0.19
CA LYS A 86 -4.69 11.79 1.04
C LYS A 86 -4.92 10.63 2.01
N ALA A 87 -4.85 9.40 1.52
CA ALA A 87 -5.04 8.20 2.34
C ALA A 87 -3.95 8.06 3.41
N TRP A 88 -2.70 8.32 3.05
CA TRP A 88 -1.56 8.32 3.96
C TRP A 88 -1.70 9.38 5.05
N THR A 89 -2.03 10.61 4.68
CA THR A 89 -2.27 11.71 5.62
C THR A 89 -3.44 11.39 6.56
N ALA A 90 -4.53 10.83 6.05
CA ALA A 90 -5.67 10.41 6.86
C ALA A 90 -5.28 9.32 7.88
N THR A 91 -4.45 8.36 7.47
CA THR A 91 -3.91 7.32 8.37
C THR A 91 -3.10 7.94 9.51
N PHE A 92 -2.18 8.86 9.19
CA PHE A 92 -1.38 9.53 10.22
C PHE A 92 -2.19 10.46 11.11
N ALA A 93 -3.15 11.18 10.57
CA ALA A 93 -4.08 12.00 11.37
C ALA A 93 -4.85 11.13 12.37
N PHE A 94 -5.31 9.96 11.96
CA PHE A 94 -5.95 8.99 12.84
C PHE A 94 -5.00 8.50 13.96
N LEU A 95 -3.75 8.13 13.61
CA LEU A 95 -2.77 7.67 14.59
C LEU A 95 -2.42 8.75 15.62
N VAL A 96 -2.22 9.99 15.16
CA VAL A 96 -1.95 11.14 16.03
C VAL A 96 -3.14 11.38 16.97
N ALA A 97 -4.37 11.37 16.44
CA ALA A 97 -5.58 11.51 17.25
C ALA A 97 -5.67 10.40 18.32
N MET A 98 -5.40 9.15 17.95
CA MET A 98 -5.38 8.02 18.89
C MET A 98 -4.31 8.19 19.96
N ALA A 99 -3.10 8.65 19.62
CA ALA A 99 -2.02 8.90 20.57
C ALA A 99 -2.41 9.99 21.58
N PHE A 100 -3.10 11.04 21.15
CA PHE A 100 -3.62 12.08 22.04
C PHE A 100 -4.75 11.57 22.94
N LEU A 101 -5.72 10.84 22.38
CA LEU A 101 -6.86 10.29 23.15
C LEU A 101 -6.42 9.30 24.21
N THR A 102 -5.39 8.51 23.93
CA THR A 102 -4.83 7.53 24.88
C THR A 102 -3.81 8.14 25.83
N LYS A 103 -3.52 9.43 25.73
CA LYS A 103 -2.49 10.14 26.52
C LYS A 103 -1.08 9.54 26.39
N GLN A 104 -0.81 8.86 25.30
CA GLN A 104 0.49 8.23 25.02
C GLN A 104 1.38 9.06 24.10
N SER A 105 0.94 10.27 23.71
CA SER A 105 1.70 11.14 22.80
C SER A 105 3.12 11.48 23.28
N GLU A 106 3.37 11.45 24.59
CA GLU A 106 4.69 11.70 25.18
C GLU A 106 5.68 10.54 25.00
N GLN A 107 5.18 9.33 24.73
CA GLN A 107 6.02 8.15 24.54
C GLN A 107 6.64 8.09 23.13
N TYR A 108 6.13 8.92 22.20
CA TYR A 108 6.59 8.94 20.82
C TYR A 108 7.47 10.15 20.54
N SER A 109 8.63 9.91 19.94
CA SER A 109 9.47 10.98 19.41
C SER A 109 8.76 11.66 18.23
N ARG A 110 8.45 12.95 18.38
CA ARG A 110 7.78 13.75 17.33
C ARG A 110 8.60 13.77 16.03
N LEU A 111 9.93 13.86 16.16
CA LEU A 111 10.83 13.84 15.03
C LEU A 111 10.78 12.49 14.30
N LEU A 112 10.78 11.38 15.04
CA LEU A 112 10.72 10.05 14.47
C LEU A 112 9.39 9.80 13.74
N VAL A 113 8.28 10.21 14.34
CA VAL A 113 6.95 10.11 13.70
C VAL A 113 6.90 10.93 12.40
N ALA A 114 7.46 12.15 12.40
CA ALA A 114 7.56 12.98 11.19
C ALA A 114 8.44 12.33 10.11
N GLN A 115 9.54 11.71 10.49
CA GLN A 115 10.42 10.98 9.55
C GLN A 115 9.72 9.75 8.98
N ILE A 116 9.00 8.97 9.79
CA ILE A 116 8.19 7.84 9.31
C ILE A 116 7.12 8.33 8.32
N TYR A 117 6.49 9.47 8.61
CA TYR A 117 5.50 10.06 7.71
C TYR A 117 6.11 10.38 6.33
N VAL A 118 7.21 11.08 6.30
CA VAL A 118 7.86 11.52 5.05
C VAL A 118 8.48 10.33 4.30
N LEU A 119 9.34 9.56 4.96
CA LEU A 119 10.05 8.46 4.32
C LEU A 119 9.13 7.29 3.96
N GLY A 120 8.13 7.01 4.79
CA GLY A 120 7.11 6.01 4.50
C GLY A 120 6.28 6.38 3.27
N PHE A 121 5.91 7.65 3.11
CA PHE A 121 5.22 8.12 1.91
C PHE A 121 6.06 7.93 0.64
N PHE A 122 7.33 8.35 0.66
CA PHE A 122 8.23 8.18 -0.48
C PHE A 122 8.49 6.72 -0.82
N ALA A 123 8.67 5.87 0.20
CA ALA A 123 8.84 4.44 0.00
C ALA A 123 7.63 3.81 -0.73
N GLN A 124 6.42 4.16 -0.32
CA GLN A 124 5.20 3.71 -0.98
C GLN A 124 5.07 4.25 -2.40
N LEU A 125 5.38 5.53 -2.61
CA LEU A 125 5.32 6.15 -3.93
C LEU A 125 6.27 5.44 -4.91
N ILE A 126 7.50 5.17 -4.49
CA ILE A 126 8.49 4.42 -5.26
C ILE A 126 7.97 3.01 -5.56
N LEU A 127 7.43 2.32 -4.56
CA LEU A 127 6.88 0.98 -4.72
C LEU A 127 5.75 0.96 -5.76
N HIS A 128 4.83 1.93 -5.70
CA HIS A 128 3.74 2.05 -6.68
C HIS A 128 4.25 2.31 -8.11
N VAL A 129 5.28 3.13 -8.26
CA VAL A 129 5.91 3.39 -9.57
C VAL A 129 6.58 2.12 -10.10
N VAL A 130 7.37 1.43 -9.26
CA VAL A 130 8.06 0.18 -9.62
C VAL A 130 7.05 -0.91 -10.02
N MET A 131 6.00 -1.10 -9.21
CA MET A 131 4.96 -2.10 -9.51
C MET A 131 4.24 -1.81 -10.82
N ARG A 132 3.99 -0.54 -11.14
CA ARG A 132 3.40 -0.15 -12.42
C ARG A 132 4.30 -0.51 -13.60
N GLU A 133 5.61 -0.26 -13.51
CA GLU A 133 6.57 -0.61 -14.55
C GLU A 133 6.70 -2.14 -14.73
N VAL A 134 6.74 -2.88 -13.62
CA VAL A 134 6.73 -4.35 -13.67
C VAL A 134 5.48 -4.88 -14.35
N GLN A 135 4.30 -4.36 -14.00
CA GLN A 135 3.05 -4.79 -14.61
C GLN A 135 3.00 -4.49 -16.12
N LYS A 136 3.51 -3.34 -16.56
CA LYS A 136 3.61 -3.00 -17.99
C LYS A 136 4.52 -3.98 -18.75
N LYS A 137 5.69 -4.30 -18.19
CA LYS A 137 6.64 -5.25 -18.79
C LYS A 137 6.05 -6.65 -18.91
N LEU A 138 5.38 -7.13 -17.85
CA LEU A 138 4.72 -8.45 -17.86
C LEU A 138 3.59 -8.51 -18.89
N SER A 139 2.78 -7.47 -19.01
CA SER A 139 1.70 -7.40 -20.00
C SER A 139 2.26 -7.40 -21.42
N ALA A 140 3.36 -6.70 -21.68
CA ALA A 140 4.02 -6.69 -23.00
C ALA A 140 4.56 -8.07 -23.37
N GLN A 141 5.14 -8.81 -22.44
CA GLN A 141 5.64 -10.17 -22.69
C GLN A 141 4.52 -11.16 -23.00
N VAL A 142 3.39 -11.08 -22.29
CA VAL A 142 2.23 -11.95 -22.55
C VAL A 142 1.67 -11.69 -23.95
N THR A 143 1.55 -10.42 -24.35
CA THR A 143 1.06 -10.06 -25.69
C THR A 143 2.01 -10.55 -26.80
N GLN A 144 3.32 -10.50 -26.58
CA GLN A 144 4.29 -11.01 -27.53
C GLN A 144 4.22 -12.55 -27.67
N SER A 145 4.01 -13.27 -26.58
CA SER A 145 3.89 -14.73 -26.62
C SER A 145 2.59 -15.18 -27.30
N GLU A 146 1.48 -14.47 -27.09
CA GLU A 146 0.23 -14.74 -27.79
C GLU A 146 0.35 -14.48 -29.29
N ASN A 147 0.97 -13.39 -29.72
CA ASN A 147 1.21 -13.09 -31.12
C ASN A 147 2.15 -14.12 -31.79
N ALA A 148 3.15 -14.60 -31.10
CA ALA A 148 4.02 -15.66 -31.60
C ALA A 148 3.30 -17.00 -31.80
N LEU A 149 2.29 -17.31 -30.97
CA LEU A 149 1.45 -18.51 -31.10
C LEU A 149 0.44 -18.41 -32.25
N ILE A 150 -0.01 -17.22 -32.62
CA ILE A 150 -0.99 -16.99 -33.70
C ILE A 150 -0.30 -17.00 -35.06
N ILE A 151 0.97 -16.66 -35.16
CA ILE A 151 1.75 -16.59 -36.44
C ILE A 151 2.45 -17.96 -36.71
N GLY A 152 2.59 -18.79 -35.70
CA GLY A 152 3.12 -20.14 -35.85
C GLY A 152 2.04 -21.15 -36.08
#